data_fe930d9029e6696f510c5af100f4ef32
#
_entry.id   fe930d9029e6696f510c5af100f4ef32
#
_cell.length_a   1.000
_cell.length_b   1.000
_cell.length_c   1.000
_cell.angle_alpha   90.00
_cell.angle_beta   90.00
_cell.angle_gamma   90.00
#
_symmetry.space_group_name_H-M   'P 1'
#
loop_
_entity.id
_entity.type
_entity.pdbx_description
1 polymer ?
#
loop_
_entity_poly.entity_id
_entity_poly.type
_entity_poly.pdbx_seq_one_letter_code
_entity_poly.pdbx_strand_id
1 'polypeptide(L)'
;MNRSLTSKAGSVVQQLSGQSRYRVHVHECSHFLDVLRYSAVESLSQPWRYDVVVTCSSADIACDALLLKPASFTFQVPMSDGTPALPIRTVFGVVESFRRIFASNDETRYALTIVPRIALLNYTKGSEIYLNQSVTEVVEQVLRKHGLEGQDFEFRLSREYPPRELITRWRETDLEFIRRLLA
;
A
#
# COMPACT_ATOMS: atom_id res chain seq x y z
N MET A 1 31.87 31.55 7.53
CA MET A 1 32.23 30.51 6.53
C MET A 1 31.60 29.21 6.94
N ASN A 2 30.32 28.99 6.61
CA ASN A 2 29.65 27.72 7.00
C ASN A 2 28.47 27.41 6.04
N ARG A 3 28.75 27.33 4.74
CA ARG A 3 27.70 27.05 3.70
C ARG A 3 27.97 25.85 2.80
N SER A 4 28.99 25.02 3.09
CA SER A 4 29.38 23.96 2.14
C SER A 4 29.10 22.51 2.55
N LEU A 5 28.67 22.26 3.79
CA LEU A 5 28.50 20.88 4.30
C LEU A 5 27.09 20.32 4.10
N THR A 6 26.05 21.14 4.12
CA THR A 6 24.66 20.71 3.90
C THR A 6 24.35 20.33 2.44
N SER A 7 25.01 20.98 1.47
CA SER A 7 24.86 20.68 0.04
C SER A 7 25.46 19.32 -0.34
N LYS A 8 26.57 18.92 0.27
CA LYS A 8 27.22 17.62 0.00
C LYS A 8 26.45 16.43 0.58
N ALA A 9 25.85 16.59 1.77
CA ALA A 9 25.03 15.51 2.36
C ALA A 9 23.79 15.22 1.52
N GLY A 10 23.09 16.25 1.03
CA GLY A 10 21.93 16.09 0.13
C GLY A 10 22.27 15.41 -1.19
N SER A 11 23.42 15.72 -1.78
CA SER A 11 23.86 15.09 -3.05
C SER A 11 24.29 13.63 -2.86
N VAL A 12 24.89 13.28 -1.75
CA VAL A 12 25.30 11.90 -1.42
C VAL A 12 24.07 11.00 -1.21
N VAL A 13 23.05 11.48 -0.47
CA VAL A 13 21.79 10.75 -0.28
C VAL A 13 21.06 10.56 -1.60
N GLN A 14 21.09 11.55 -2.49
CA GLN A 14 20.47 11.44 -3.81
C GLN A 14 21.23 10.48 -4.74
N GLN A 15 22.55 10.41 -4.66
CA GLN A 15 23.38 9.43 -5.38
C GLN A 15 23.17 7.99 -4.87
N LEU A 16 23.03 7.78 -3.57
CA LEU A 16 22.76 6.47 -2.98
C LEU A 16 21.37 5.95 -3.35
N SER A 17 20.36 6.82 -3.43
CA SER A 17 18.99 6.44 -3.83
C SER A 17 18.90 5.92 -5.27
N GLY A 18 19.79 6.36 -6.16
CA GLY A 18 19.89 5.88 -7.55
C GLY A 18 20.49 4.48 -7.68
N GLN A 19 21.17 3.97 -6.65
CA GLN A 19 21.81 2.65 -6.65
C GLN A 19 20.97 1.55 -5.99
N SER A 20 19.90 1.90 -5.29
CA SER A 20 19.02 0.92 -4.67
C SER A 20 18.14 0.22 -5.71
N ARG A 21 17.98 -1.10 -5.55
CA ARG A 21 17.08 -1.93 -6.38
C ARG A 21 15.61 -1.75 -6.02
N TYR A 22 15.32 -1.16 -4.88
CA TYR A 22 13.99 -1.01 -4.32
C TYR A 22 13.79 0.41 -3.82
N ARG A 23 12.61 0.95 -4.02
CA ARG A 23 12.23 2.27 -3.53
C ARG A 23 10.85 2.21 -2.89
N VAL A 24 10.75 2.75 -1.69
CA VAL A 24 9.47 3.04 -1.03
C VAL A 24 9.23 4.54 -1.09
N HIS A 25 8.02 4.91 -1.44
CA HIS A 25 7.55 6.29 -1.35
C HIS A 25 6.21 6.29 -0.62
N VAL A 26 6.07 7.12 0.40
CA VAL A 26 4.81 7.36 1.13
C VAL A 26 4.41 8.81 0.89
N HIS A 27 3.17 9.02 0.51
CA HIS A 27 2.64 10.34 0.20
C HIS A 27 2.75 11.28 1.42
N GLU A 28 3.13 12.52 1.19
CA GLU A 28 3.37 13.53 2.24
C GLU A 28 4.47 13.18 3.26
N CYS A 29 5.20 12.08 3.09
CA CYS A 29 6.34 11.78 3.92
C CYS A 29 7.58 12.51 3.40
N SER A 30 8.12 13.43 4.21
CA SER A 30 9.34 14.20 3.87
C SER A 30 10.63 13.43 4.15
N HIS A 31 10.54 12.29 4.84
CA HIS A 31 11.69 11.48 5.21
C HIS A 31 12.11 10.55 4.10
N PHE A 32 13.42 10.45 3.88
CA PHE A 32 13.96 9.43 2.98
C PHE A 32 13.95 8.07 3.68
N LEU A 33 13.25 7.11 3.07
CA LEU A 33 13.11 5.74 3.57
C LEU A 33 13.91 4.81 2.65
N ASP A 34 15.08 4.37 3.10
CA ASP A 34 15.88 3.41 2.33
C ASP A 34 15.49 1.98 2.66
N VAL A 35 15.26 1.16 1.61
CA VAL A 35 14.76 -0.21 1.76
C VAL A 35 15.90 -1.13 2.15
N LEU A 36 15.89 -1.62 3.41
CA LEU A 36 16.84 -2.60 3.90
C LEU A 36 16.48 -4.03 3.44
N ARG A 37 15.20 -4.39 3.55
CA ARG A 37 14.67 -5.70 3.12
C ARG A 37 13.16 -5.62 2.93
N TYR A 38 12.61 -6.55 2.16
CA TYR A 38 11.18 -6.73 2.03
C TYR A 38 10.81 -8.21 1.93
N SER A 39 9.55 -8.51 2.21
CA SER A 39 8.89 -9.78 1.90
C SER A 39 7.55 -9.44 1.26
N ALA A 40 7.18 -10.15 0.20
CA ALA A 40 5.96 -9.89 -0.52
C ALA A 40 5.17 -11.18 -0.76
N VAL A 41 3.85 -11.09 -0.64
CA VAL A 41 2.91 -12.16 -1.00
C VAL A 41 1.92 -11.60 -2.00
N GLU A 42 1.85 -12.23 -3.18
CA GLU A 42 0.89 -11.92 -4.22
C GLU A 42 0.18 -13.22 -4.63
N SER A 43 -1.13 -13.21 -4.60
CA SER A 43 -1.96 -14.38 -4.96
C SER A 43 -3.21 -13.93 -5.69
N LEU A 44 -3.76 -14.78 -6.55
CA LEU A 44 -5.05 -14.53 -7.16
C LEU A 44 -6.15 -14.54 -6.09
N SER A 45 -7.15 -13.69 -6.26
CA SER A 45 -8.31 -13.55 -5.37
C SER A 45 -7.98 -13.19 -3.92
N GLN A 46 -6.78 -12.67 -3.65
CA GLN A 46 -6.31 -12.20 -2.36
C GLN A 46 -5.68 -10.80 -2.50
N PRO A 47 -5.89 -9.89 -1.56
CA PRO A 47 -5.09 -8.68 -1.51
C PRO A 47 -3.60 -9.04 -1.35
N TRP A 48 -2.76 -8.43 -2.17
CA TRP A 48 -1.31 -8.56 -2.01
C TRP A 48 -0.83 -7.83 -0.75
N ARG A 49 0.35 -8.23 -0.23
CA ARG A 49 0.96 -7.67 0.96
C ARG A 49 2.46 -7.55 0.79
N TYR A 50 3.01 -6.40 1.13
CA TYR A 50 4.45 -6.12 1.19
C TYR A 50 4.84 -5.73 2.61
N ASP A 51 5.62 -6.54 3.28
CA ASP A 51 6.24 -6.22 4.57
C ASP A 51 7.65 -5.71 4.30
N VAL A 52 7.90 -4.44 4.60
CA VAL A 52 9.12 -3.73 4.24
C VAL A 52 9.81 -3.23 5.49
N VAL A 53 11.12 -3.45 5.59
CA VAL A 53 11.98 -2.82 6.60
C VAL A 53 12.79 -1.74 5.91
N VAL A 54 12.72 -0.54 6.44
CA VAL A 54 13.45 0.62 5.95
C VAL A 54 14.38 1.18 7.00
N THR A 55 15.46 1.84 6.55
CA THR A 55 16.31 2.67 7.38
C THR A 55 16.01 4.15 7.12
N CYS A 56 16.13 4.95 8.16
CA CYS A 56 15.94 6.38 8.11
C CYS A 56 16.89 7.06 9.12
N SER A 57 17.38 8.25 8.80
CA SER A 57 18.16 9.08 9.71
C SER A 57 17.33 9.72 10.81
N SER A 58 16.00 9.81 10.63
CA SER A 58 15.09 10.35 11.66
C SER A 58 14.78 9.29 12.71
N ALA A 59 15.01 9.63 13.98
CA ALA A 59 14.77 8.74 15.11
C ALA A 59 13.29 8.65 15.51
N ASP A 60 12.48 9.63 15.11
CA ASP A 60 11.08 9.71 15.52
C ASP A 60 10.20 10.21 14.38
N ILE A 61 9.68 9.25 13.60
CA ILE A 61 8.66 9.52 12.60
C ILE A 61 7.31 9.27 13.25
N ALA A 62 6.45 10.28 13.27
CA ALA A 62 5.10 10.16 13.83
C ALA A 62 4.26 9.14 13.03
N CYS A 63 3.50 8.29 13.73
CA CYS A 63 2.69 7.24 13.08
C CYS A 63 1.67 7.80 12.09
N ASP A 64 1.05 8.92 12.40
CA ASP A 64 0.05 9.62 11.57
C ASP A 64 0.63 10.18 10.27
N ALA A 65 1.95 10.42 10.22
CA ALA A 65 2.63 10.82 9.00
C ALA A 65 2.72 9.71 7.95
N LEU A 66 2.57 8.44 8.35
CA LEU A 66 2.72 7.28 7.46
C LEU A 66 1.48 6.38 7.42
N LEU A 67 0.80 6.18 8.56
CA LEU A 67 -0.30 5.23 8.67
C LEU A 67 -1.48 5.65 7.77
N LEU A 68 -2.02 4.70 7.01
CA LEU A 68 -3.11 4.88 6.04
C LEU A 68 -2.81 5.86 4.89
N LYS A 69 -1.59 6.38 4.78
CA LYS A 69 -1.19 7.22 3.67
C LYS A 69 -0.97 6.38 2.39
N PRO A 70 -1.27 6.95 1.21
CA PRO A 70 -0.92 6.34 -0.06
C PRO A 70 0.58 6.06 -0.12
N ALA A 71 0.93 4.86 -0.58
CA ALA A 71 2.31 4.43 -0.68
C ALA A 71 2.55 3.66 -1.96
N SER A 72 3.80 3.66 -2.41
CA SER A 72 4.25 2.83 -3.53
C SER A 72 5.53 2.09 -3.19
N PHE A 73 5.65 0.89 -3.75
CA PHE A 73 6.87 0.10 -3.73
C PHE A 73 7.31 -0.15 -5.16
N THR A 74 8.53 0.31 -5.50
CA THR A 74 9.08 0.26 -6.85
C THR A 74 10.27 -0.67 -6.92
N PHE A 75 10.24 -1.58 -7.87
CA PHE A 75 11.39 -2.37 -8.33
C PHE A 75 12.09 -1.59 -9.43
N GLN A 76 13.40 -1.45 -9.32
CA GLN A 76 14.18 -0.66 -10.27
C GLN A 76 15.55 -1.29 -10.55
N VAL A 77 16.10 -1.01 -11.74
CA VAL A 77 17.47 -1.38 -12.11
C VAL A 77 18.38 -0.21 -11.79
N PRO A 78 19.39 -0.40 -10.91
CA PRO A 78 20.43 0.60 -10.73
C PRO A 78 21.22 0.82 -12.05
N MET A 79 21.53 2.06 -12.38
CA MET A 79 22.34 2.41 -13.53
C MET A 79 23.77 2.74 -13.06
N SER A 80 24.77 2.25 -13.79
CA SER A 80 26.19 2.41 -13.41
C SER A 80 26.80 3.75 -13.83
N ASP A 81 26.12 4.50 -14.66
CA ASP A 81 26.60 5.75 -15.29
C ASP A 81 26.18 7.02 -14.53
N GLY A 82 25.62 6.86 -13.32
CA GLY A 82 25.12 8.00 -12.52
C GLY A 82 23.73 8.50 -12.94
N THR A 83 23.08 7.85 -13.92
CA THR A 83 21.69 8.14 -14.28
C THR A 83 20.74 7.59 -13.20
N PRO A 84 19.52 8.16 -13.07
CA PRO A 84 18.50 7.64 -12.17
C PRO A 84 18.18 6.17 -12.48
N ALA A 85 17.96 5.37 -11.45
CA ALA A 85 17.56 3.97 -11.59
C ALA A 85 16.27 3.84 -12.41
N LEU A 86 16.22 2.87 -13.31
CA LEU A 86 15.08 2.63 -14.19
C LEU A 86 14.00 1.81 -13.47
N PRO A 87 12.79 2.33 -13.28
CA PRO A 87 11.71 1.57 -12.69
C PRO A 87 11.25 0.45 -13.64
N ILE A 88 11.15 -0.79 -13.10
CA ILE A 88 10.63 -1.97 -13.81
C ILE A 88 9.15 -2.18 -13.49
N ARG A 89 8.82 -2.08 -12.21
CA ARG A 89 7.47 -2.33 -11.71
C ARG A 89 7.22 -1.48 -10.46
N THR A 90 6.04 -0.90 -10.38
CA THR A 90 5.58 -0.20 -9.19
C THR A 90 4.23 -0.76 -8.75
N VAL A 91 4.09 -1.08 -7.48
CA VAL A 91 2.81 -1.40 -6.84
C VAL A 91 2.36 -0.22 -5.99
N PHE A 92 1.06 0.07 -6.02
CA PHE A 92 0.45 1.21 -5.32
C PHE A 92 -0.54 0.70 -4.29
N GLY A 93 -0.46 1.22 -3.08
CA GLY A 93 -1.34 0.86 -1.99
C GLY A 93 -1.37 1.89 -0.89
N VAL A 94 -1.60 1.44 0.33
CA VAL A 94 -1.61 2.26 1.53
C VAL A 94 -0.76 1.58 2.61
N VAL A 95 -0.23 2.37 3.54
CA VAL A 95 0.48 1.85 4.70
C VAL A 95 -0.54 1.32 5.71
N GLU A 96 -0.65 0.00 5.83
CA GLU A 96 -1.54 -0.68 6.77
C GLU A 96 -1.00 -0.65 8.21
N SER A 97 0.31 -0.82 8.36
CA SER A 97 0.97 -0.80 9.66
C SER A 97 2.33 -0.12 9.59
N PHE A 98 2.71 0.50 10.69
CA PHE A 98 4.00 1.17 10.84
C PHE A 98 4.49 1.02 12.27
N ARG A 99 5.76 0.65 12.45
CA ARG A 99 6.40 0.54 13.77
C ARG A 99 7.89 0.75 13.69
N ARG A 100 8.47 1.38 14.71
CA ARG A 100 9.92 1.44 14.93
C ARG A 100 10.38 0.10 15.50
N ILE A 101 11.40 -0.51 14.90
CA ILE A 101 11.95 -1.81 15.33
C ILE A 101 13.35 -1.70 15.92
N PHE A 102 14.07 -0.63 15.60
CA PHE A 102 15.42 -0.38 16.11
C PHE A 102 15.72 1.11 16.03
N ALA A 103 16.52 1.62 16.98
CA ALA A 103 17.06 2.97 16.94
C ALA A 103 18.49 2.98 17.50
N SER A 104 19.39 3.68 16.82
CA SER A 104 20.74 4.03 17.27
C SER A 104 20.98 5.52 17.06
N ASN A 105 22.19 6.01 17.37
CA ASN A 105 22.54 7.40 17.11
C ASN A 105 22.63 7.74 15.61
N ASP A 106 22.96 6.73 14.77
CA ASP A 106 23.26 6.93 13.36
C ASP A 106 22.11 6.51 12.44
N GLU A 107 21.30 5.52 12.83
CA GLU A 107 20.17 5.05 12.03
C GLU A 107 19.01 4.58 12.89
N THR A 108 17.81 4.72 12.34
CA THR A 108 16.59 4.13 12.88
C THR A 108 15.97 3.20 11.84
N ARG A 109 15.49 2.05 12.29
CA ARG A 109 14.81 1.07 11.43
C ARG A 109 13.33 1.04 11.74
N TYR A 110 12.56 1.09 10.68
CA TYR A 110 11.12 0.99 10.73
C TYR A 110 10.64 -0.20 9.92
N ALA A 111 9.62 -0.87 10.42
CA ALA A 111 8.86 -1.87 9.66
C ALA A 111 7.52 -1.25 9.26
N LEU A 112 7.17 -1.39 8.00
CA LEU A 112 5.90 -0.95 7.45
C LEU A 112 5.31 -2.06 6.58
N THR A 113 3.98 -2.13 6.55
CA THR A 113 3.24 -3.03 5.67
C THR A 113 2.47 -2.19 4.67
N ILE A 114 2.63 -2.50 3.38
CA ILE A 114 1.89 -1.87 2.29
C ILE A 114 0.90 -2.89 1.73
N VAL A 115 -0.36 -2.50 1.60
CA VAL A 115 -1.46 -3.32 1.08
C VAL A 115 -2.29 -2.52 0.07
N PRO A 116 -3.07 -3.17 -0.83
CA PRO A 116 -4.02 -2.44 -1.66
C PRO A 116 -5.16 -1.91 -0.79
N ARG A 117 -5.79 -0.80 -1.19
CA ARG A 117 -6.89 -0.16 -0.43
C ARG A 117 -8.01 -1.15 -0.08
N ILE A 118 -8.32 -2.09 -0.96
CA ILE A 118 -9.34 -3.11 -0.73
C ILE A 118 -9.05 -3.99 0.50
N ALA A 119 -7.80 -4.16 0.92
CA ALA A 119 -7.45 -4.92 2.12
C ALA A 119 -8.01 -4.28 3.39
N LEU A 120 -8.20 -2.95 3.40
CA LEU A 120 -8.76 -2.22 4.54
C LEU A 120 -10.22 -2.61 4.83
N LEU A 121 -10.94 -3.17 3.86
CA LEU A 121 -12.30 -3.69 4.06
C LEU A 121 -12.34 -4.86 5.05
N ASN A 122 -11.19 -5.44 5.37
CA ASN A 122 -11.08 -6.49 6.38
C ASN A 122 -11.26 -5.98 7.82
N TYR A 123 -11.19 -4.68 8.03
CA TYR A 123 -11.38 -4.06 9.35
C TYR A 123 -12.83 -3.68 9.64
N THR A 124 -13.71 -3.71 8.66
CA THR A 124 -15.14 -3.37 8.80
C THR A 124 -15.96 -4.64 8.89
N LYS A 125 -16.36 -5.03 10.10
CA LYS A 125 -17.19 -6.22 10.35
C LYS A 125 -18.63 -5.82 10.64
N GLY A 126 -19.61 -6.55 10.07
CA GLY A 126 -21.02 -6.23 10.30
C GLY A 126 -22.00 -7.27 9.78
N SER A 127 -23.28 -6.91 9.87
CA SER A 127 -24.41 -7.69 9.31
C SER A 127 -25.31 -6.73 8.56
N GLU A 128 -25.72 -7.10 7.35
CA GLU A 128 -26.51 -6.26 6.46
C GLU A 128 -27.33 -7.14 5.51
N ILE A 129 -28.48 -6.66 5.07
CA ILE A 129 -29.39 -7.37 4.17
C ILE A 129 -29.59 -6.50 2.93
N TYR A 130 -29.46 -7.11 1.75
CA TYR A 130 -29.68 -6.52 0.46
C TYR A 130 -30.85 -7.25 -0.22
N LEU A 131 -31.87 -6.50 -0.68
CA LEU A 131 -33.10 -7.03 -1.26
C LEU A 131 -33.16 -6.65 -2.74
N ASN A 132 -33.54 -7.61 -3.57
CA ASN A 132 -33.79 -7.43 -5.00
C ASN A 132 -32.62 -6.76 -5.74
N GLN A 133 -31.38 -7.13 -5.38
CA GLN A 133 -30.15 -6.64 -6.00
C GLN A 133 -29.33 -7.77 -6.58
N SER A 134 -28.61 -7.48 -7.65
CA SER A 134 -27.61 -8.39 -8.22
C SER A 134 -26.34 -8.43 -7.35
N VAL A 135 -25.55 -9.48 -7.49
CA VAL A 135 -24.24 -9.58 -6.81
C VAL A 135 -23.33 -8.42 -7.17
N THR A 136 -23.34 -7.99 -8.41
CA THR A 136 -22.49 -6.88 -8.88
C THR A 136 -22.89 -5.55 -8.27
N GLU A 137 -24.19 -5.25 -8.18
CA GLU A 137 -24.70 -4.04 -7.53
C GLU A 137 -24.32 -4.01 -6.04
N VAL A 138 -24.49 -5.13 -5.34
CA VAL A 138 -24.12 -5.23 -3.92
C VAL A 138 -22.62 -5.04 -3.73
N VAL A 139 -21.77 -5.69 -4.54
CA VAL A 139 -20.31 -5.53 -4.46
C VAL A 139 -19.92 -4.08 -4.74
N GLU A 140 -20.46 -3.47 -5.78
CA GLU A 140 -20.21 -2.06 -6.10
C GLU A 140 -20.63 -1.13 -4.96
N GLN A 141 -21.79 -1.35 -4.36
CA GLN A 141 -22.27 -0.55 -3.23
C GLN A 141 -21.32 -0.64 -2.04
N VAL A 142 -20.82 -1.83 -1.71
CA VAL A 142 -19.86 -2.01 -0.62
C VAL A 142 -18.53 -1.31 -0.94
N LEU A 143 -18.00 -1.43 -2.16
CA LEU A 143 -16.76 -0.77 -2.57
C LEU A 143 -16.90 0.75 -2.48
N ARG A 144 -18.00 1.33 -3.00
CA ARG A 144 -18.27 2.77 -2.95
C ARG A 144 -18.44 3.29 -1.52
N LYS A 145 -19.04 2.52 -0.62
CA LYS A 145 -19.15 2.84 0.82
C LYS A 145 -17.78 3.09 1.47
N HIS A 146 -16.73 2.42 0.94
CA HIS A 146 -15.33 2.60 1.37
C HIS A 146 -14.54 3.62 0.54
N GLY A 147 -15.21 4.42 -0.28
CA GLY A 147 -14.60 5.45 -1.11
C GLY A 147 -13.74 4.90 -2.26
N LEU A 148 -13.98 3.64 -2.67
CA LEU A 148 -13.43 3.09 -3.89
C LEU A 148 -14.35 3.47 -5.06
N GLU A 149 -13.78 4.06 -6.10
CA GLU A 149 -14.52 4.54 -7.26
C GLU A 149 -14.12 3.80 -8.54
N GLY A 150 -14.72 4.15 -9.67
CA GLY A 150 -14.55 3.44 -10.92
C GLY A 150 -13.11 3.31 -11.46
N GLN A 151 -12.17 4.10 -10.97
CA GLN A 151 -10.73 3.94 -11.27
C GLN A 151 -10.05 2.89 -10.38
N ASP A 152 -10.67 2.50 -9.26
CA ASP A 152 -10.13 1.53 -8.29
C ASP A 152 -10.55 0.09 -8.60
N PHE A 153 -11.65 -0.10 -9.36
CA PHE A 153 -12.18 -1.42 -9.74
C PHE A 153 -12.91 -1.39 -11.07
N GLU A 154 -12.98 -2.55 -11.72
CA GLU A 154 -13.70 -2.75 -12.97
C GLU A 154 -14.38 -4.12 -12.94
N PHE A 155 -15.64 -4.19 -13.38
CA PHE A 155 -16.34 -5.44 -13.59
C PHE A 155 -16.15 -5.93 -15.04
N ARG A 156 -15.49 -7.06 -15.20
CA ARG A 156 -15.36 -7.78 -16.49
C ARG A 156 -16.15 -9.06 -16.40
N LEU A 157 -17.42 -8.96 -16.73
CA LEU A 157 -18.38 -10.05 -16.55
C LEU A 157 -18.49 -10.87 -17.83
N SER A 158 -18.54 -12.21 -17.71
CA SER A 158 -18.77 -13.13 -18.83
C SER A 158 -20.26 -13.35 -19.11
N ARG A 159 -21.13 -12.94 -18.19
CA ARG A 159 -22.61 -13.08 -18.29
C ARG A 159 -23.29 -12.03 -17.43
N GLU A 160 -24.59 -11.87 -17.62
CA GLU A 160 -25.45 -11.10 -16.72
C GLU A 160 -25.71 -11.87 -15.43
N TYR A 161 -25.78 -11.14 -14.32
CA TYR A 161 -26.12 -11.67 -12.99
C TYR A 161 -27.46 -11.08 -12.56
N PRO A 162 -28.55 -11.86 -12.58
CA PRO A 162 -29.87 -11.36 -12.24
C PRO A 162 -29.95 -10.97 -10.76
N PRO A 163 -30.87 -10.04 -10.42
CA PRO A 163 -31.14 -9.71 -9.03
C PRO A 163 -31.55 -10.94 -8.23
N ARG A 164 -31.06 -11.06 -7.02
CA ARG A 164 -31.46 -12.05 -6.03
C ARG A 164 -32.48 -11.44 -5.08
N GLU A 165 -33.48 -12.21 -4.68
CA GLU A 165 -34.47 -11.77 -3.69
C GLU A 165 -33.83 -11.31 -2.39
N LEU A 166 -32.79 -12.04 -1.95
CA LEU A 166 -32.09 -11.79 -0.70
C LEU A 166 -30.60 -12.11 -0.82
N ILE A 167 -29.75 -11.14 -0.42
CA ILE A 167 -28.33 -11.35 -0.17
C ILE A 167 -28.05 -10.90 1.26
N THR A 168 -27.46 -11.77 2.06
CA THR A 168 -27.19 -11.48 3.49
C THR A 168 -25.70 -11.48 3.76
N ARG A 169 -25.21 -10.43 4.42
CA ARG A 169 -23.94 -10.39 5.14
C ARG A 169 -24.23 -10.67 6.61
N TRP A 170 -23.55 -11.67 7.20
CA TRP A 170 -23.78 -12.03 8.59
C TRP A 170 -22.47 -12.19 9.35
N ARG A 171 -22.13 -11.23 10.22
CA ARG A 171 -20.95 -11.23 11.08
C ARG A 171 -19.62 -11.49 10.35
N GLU A 172 -19.53 -11.10 9.11
CA GLU A 172 -18.33 -11.20 8.27
C GLU A 172 -17.78 -9.81 7.97
N THR A 173 -16.51 -9.71 7.59
CA THR A 173 -15.91 -8.46 7.13
C THR A 173 -16.43 -8.12 5.74
N ASP A 174 -16.33 -6.84 5.35
CA ASP A 174 -16.73 -6.42 4.00
C ASP A 174 -15.88 -7.13 2.94
N LEU A 175 -14.60 -7.38 3.22
CA LEU A 175 -13.73 -8.13 2.32
C LEU A 175 -14.14 -9.60 2.20
N GLU A 176 -14.42 -10.29 3.30
CA GLU A 176 -14.89 -11.68 3.32
C GLU A 176 -16.21 -11.80 2.55
N PHE A 177 -17.13 -10.86 2.78
CA PHE A 177 -18.41 -10.81 2.10
C PHE A 177 -18.26 -10.68 0.58
N ILE A 178 -17.49 -9.69 0.10
CA ILE A 178 -17.22 -9.51 -1.34
C ILE A 178 -16.60 -10.78 -1.93
N ARG A 179 -15.60 -11.34 -1.29
CA ARG A 179 -14.93 -12.56 -1.76
C ARG A 179 -15.88 -13.75 -1.86
N ARG A 180 -16.78 -13.92 -0.89
CA ARG A 180 -17.81 -14.97 -0.92
C ARG A 180 -18.82 -14.76 -2.05
N LEU A 181 -19.15 -13.51 -2.38
CA LEU A 181 -20.08 -13.21 -3.47
C LEU A 181 -19.45 -13.43 -4.86
N LEU A 182 -18.13 -13.25 -4.98
CA LEU A 182 -17.40 -13.37 -6.24
C LEU A 182 -16.79 -14.77 -6.47
N ALA A 183 -16.88 -15.69 -5.51
CA ALA A 183 -16.47 -17.09 -5.65
C ALA A 183 -17.53 -17.88 -6.41
#